data_c46d15364bce0b62fc58436aebe094f5
#
_entry.id   c46d15364bce0b62fc58436aebe094f5
#
_cell.length_a   1.000
_cell.length_b   1.000
_cell.length_c   1.000
_cell.angle_alpha   90.00
_cell.angle_beta   90.00
_cell.angle_gamma   90.00
#
_symmetry.space_group_name_H-M   'P 1'
#
loop_
_entity.id
_entity.type
_entity.pdbx_description
1 polymer ?
#
loop_
_entity_poly.entity_id
_entity_poly.type
_entity_poly.pdbx_seq_one_letter_code
_entity_poly.pdbx_strand_id
1 'polypeptide(L)'
;MAKALNGRTNKIWRDGQLVNWEDATIHVMSHVAHYGSSVFEGVRCYETPAGGAIFRAREHMRRLHDSCKIYRMPLSYSVDELVQAMADTVGANDLRECYIRPLVLRTGEQMGVYGVGVPIETFIIAWKWGTYLGHDGVTNGVDVRVSSWRRAAPGTFPAMAKAGGNYLNSQLSKMEARQDEYAEGIMLDSFGFVAEGSGENLFAVRDGCLYTAPLSASILNGITRNSILTLAKDLGIDVREQVLPREFLYVADELFFCGTAAEITPIKSVDRIDVGEGRPGPITQRMQREYLGIARGKIQDRHGWLTMVPELAAATR
;
A
#
# COMPACT_ATOMS: atom_id res chain seq x y z
N MET A 1 7.32 13.73 -24.08
CA MET A 1 5.95 13.20 -23.92
C MET A 1 5.94 12.26 -22.74
N ALA A 2 5.07 12.49 -21.74
CA ALA A 2 4.89 11.55 -20.64
C ALA A 2 4.44 10.19 -21.23
N LYS A 3 5.11 9.08 -20.84
CA LYS A 3 4.65 7.74 -21.21
C LYS A 3 3.25 7.54 -20.65
N ALA A 4 2.30 7.17 -21.50
CA ALA A 4 0.99 6.73 -21.05
C ALA A 4 1.13 5.61 -20.01
N LEU A 5 0.19 5.55 -19.05
CA LEU A 5 0.17 4.48 -18.05
C LEU A 5 0.09 3.13 -18.77
N ASN A 6 1.10 2.27 -18.57
CA ASN A 6 1.04 0.90 -19.08
C ASN A 6 -0.11 0.17 -18.38
N GLY A 7 -1.01 -0.42 -19.15
CA GLY A 7 -2.18 -1.11 -18.61
C GLY A 7 -3.38 -0.19 -18.33
N ARG A 8 -3.45 0.98 -18.98
CA ARG A 8 -4.62 1.86 -18.96
C ARG A 8 -5.88 1.06 -19.28
N THR A 9 -6.94 1.36 -18.56
CA THR A 9 -8.28 0.77 -18.70
C THR A 9 -9.27 1.77 -19.31
N ASN A 10 -10.48 1.32 -19.58
CA ASN A 10 -11.46 2.15 -20.28
C ASN A 10 -12.40 2.89 -19.33
N LYS A 11 -12.65 2.32 -18.16
CA LYS A 11 -13.64 2.81 -17.18
C LYS A 11 -13.01 3.13 -15.83
N ILE A 12 -13.49 4.23 -15.26
CA ILE A 12 -13.21 4.66 -13.88
C ILE A 12 -14.54 4.83 -13.19
N TRP A 13 -14.68 4.35 -11.96
CA TRP A 13 -15.82 4.69 -11.14
C TRP A 13 -15.60 6.08 -10.52
N ARG A 14 -16.58 6.98 -10.69
CA ARG A 14 -16.60 8.32 -10.14
C ARG A 14 -17.97 8.59 -9.54
N ASP A 15 -18.05 8.82 -8.25
CA ASP A 15 -19.26 9.22 -7.50
C ASP A 15 -20.54 8.45 -7.90
N GLY A 16 -20.48 7.12 -7.87
CA GLY A 16 -21.63 6.25 -8.14
C GLY A 16 -21.79 5.81 -9.59
N GLN A 17 -20.93 6.28 -10.53
CA GLN A 17 -21.05 6.00 -11.94
C GLN A 17 -19.74 5.53 -12.56
N LEU A 18 -19.83 4.65 -13.56
CA LEU A 18 -18.70 4.29 -14.42
C LEU A 18 -18.59 5.30 -15.58
N VAL A 19 -17.55 6.13 -15.53
CA VAL A 19 -17.21 7.10 -16.59
C VAL A 19 -16.10 6.58 -17.49
N ASN A 20 -15.90 7.18 -18.67
CA ASN A 20 -14.75 6.84 -19.49
C ASN A 20 -13.47 7.41 -18.82
N TRP A 21 -12.35 6.82 -19.14
CA TRP A 21 -11.05 7.25 -18.63
C TRP A 21 -10.79 8.75 -18.88
N GLU A 22 -11.13 9.24 -20.07
CA GLU A 22 -10.93 10.63 -20.48
C GLU A 22 -11.80 11.63 -19.71
N ASP A 23 -12.94 11.19 -19.19
CA ASP A 23 -13.92 12.04 -18.50
C ASP A 23 -13.58 12.19 -17.00
N ALA A 24 -12.66 11.35 -16.47
CA ALA A 24 -12.22 11.38 -15.07
C ALA A 24 -11.15 12.47 -14.85
N THR A 25 -11.52 13.73 -15.04
CA THR A 25 -10.65 14.90 -14.91
C THR A 25 -11.10 15.82 -13.77
N ILE A 26 -10.16 16.58 -13.23
CA ILE A 26 -10.42 17.64 -12.26
C ILE A 26 -9.84 18.95 -12.79
N HIS A 27 -10.41 20.07 -12.37
CA HIS A 27 -9.92 21.39 -12.75
C HIS A 27 -8.60 21.72 -12.04
N VAL A 28 -7.71 22.47 -12.69
CA VAL A 28 -6.42 22.89 -12.11
C VAL A 28 -6.59 23.73 -10.83
N MET A 29 -7.71 24.45 -10.68
CA MET A 29 -8.07 25.21 -9.48
C MET A 29 -8.60 24.34 -8.34
N SER A 30 -8.71 23.02 -8.51
CA SER A 30 -9.15 22.14 -7.43
C SER A 30 -8.25 22.28 -6.20
N HIS A 31 -8.83 22.34 -5.02
CA HIS A 31 -8.12 22.50 -3.75
C HIS A 31 -6.99 21.46 -3.58
N VAL A 32 -7.21 20.23 -4.04
CA VAL A 32 -6.19 19.16 -3.95
C VAL A 32 -4.93 19.49 -4.75
N ALA A 33 -5.04 20.17 -5.89
CA ALA A 33 -3.90 20.52 -6.73
C ALA A 33 -2.95 21.53 -6.05
N HIS A 34 -3.49 22.37 -5.17
CA HIS A 34 -2.74 23.41 -4.46
C HIS A 34 -2.28 22.97 -3.06
N TYR A 35 -3.07 22.14 -2.36
CA TYR A 35 -2.85 21.84 -0.93
C TYR A 35 -2.67 20.34 -0.64
N GLY A 36 -2.61 19.48 -1.65
CA GLY A 36 -2.40 18.03 -1.49
C GLY A 36 -3.52 17.31 -0.72
N SER A 37 -4.73 17.90 -0.67
CA SER A 37 -5.86 17.47 0.14
C SER A 37 -6.58 16.26 -0.46
N SER A 38 -5.91 15.11 -0.41
CA SER A 38 -6.43 13.82 -0.86
C SER A 38 -6.15 12.72 0.16
N VAL A 39 -6.99 11.68 0.14
CA VAL A 39 -6.71 10.41 0.78
C VAL A 39 -6.94 9.28 -0.22
N PHE A 40 -6.23 8.18 -0.08
CA PHE A 40 -6.33 7.11 -1.05
C PHE A 40 -6.07 5.73 -0.45
N GLU A 41 -6.42 4.71 -1.20
CA GLU A 41 -6.05 3.35 -0.92
C GLU A 41 -5.28 2.72 -2.09
N GLY A 42 -4.59 1.64 -1.80
CA GLY A 42 -4.00 0.76 -2.77
C GLY A 42 -4.43 -0.66 -2.45
N VAL A 43 -5.12 -1.30 -3.37
CA VAL A 43 -5.71 -2.63 -3.19
C VAL A 43 -5.27 -3.51 -4.37
N ARG A 44 -5.06 -4.80 -4.14
CA ARG A 44 -4.80 -5.75 -5.23
C ARG A 44 -5.99 -6.67 -5.44
N CYS A 45 -6.31 -6.88 -6.70
CA CYS A 45 -7.07 -8.01 -7.18
C CYS A 45 -6.06 -9.04 -7.70
N TYR A 46 -6.17 -10.27 -7.22
CA TYR A 46 -5.33 -11.39 -7.65
C TYR A 46 -6.15 -12.36 -8.51
N GLU A 47 -5.52 -12.90 -9.54
CA GLU A 47 -6.11 -14.02 -10.28
C GLU A 47 -6.06 -15.28 -9.42
N THR A 48 -7.23 -15.93 -9.27
CA THR A 48 -7.41 -17.19 -8.56
C THR A 48 -8.05 -18.23 -9.48
N PRO A 49 -8.04 -19.53 -9.12
CA PRO A 49 -8.76 -20.56 -9.88
C PRO A 49 -10.26 -20.28 -10.05
N ALA A 50 -10.86 -19.48 -9.17
CA ALA A 50 -12.28 -19.12 -9.18
C ALA A 50 -12.57 -17.75 -9.82
N GLY A 51 -11.57 -17.08 -10.42
CA GLY A 51 -11.70 -15.75 -11.00
C GLY A 51 -10.87 -14.68 -10.26
N GLY A 52 -11.14 -13.42 -10.51
CA GLY A 52 -10.48 -12.32 -9.80
C GLY A 52 -10.95 -12.23 -8.34
N ALA A 53 -10.02 -12.03 -7.40
CA ALA A 53 -10.33 -11.84 -5.99
C ALA A 53 -9.62 -10.62 -5.41
N ILE A 54 -10.37 -9.68 -4.85
CA ILE A 54 -9.85 -8.48 -4.20
C ILE A 54 -9.42 -8.85 -2.78
N PHE A 55 -8.13 -8.65 -2.48
CA PHE A 55 -7.57 -9.00 -1.19
C PHE A 55 -7.87 -7.94 -0.14
N ARG A 56 -8.55 -8.34 0.96
CA ARG A 56 -8.90 -7.51 2.12
C ARG A 56 -9.65 -6.20 1.76
N ALA A 57 -10.56 -6.31 0.81
CA ALA A 57 -11.33 -5.17 0.30
C ALA A 57 -11.99 -4.34 1.41
N ARG A 58 -12.63 -4.97 2.38
CA ARG A 58 -13.36 -4.30 3.47
C ARG A 58 -12.43 -3.50 4.37
N GLU A 59 -11.29 -4.06 4.75
CA GLU A 59 -10.33 -3.39 5.63
C GLU A 59 -9.67 -2.20 4.94
N HIS A 60 -9.43 -2.29 3.64
CA HIS A 60 -8.97 -1.15 2.86
C HIS A 60 -10.02 -0.02 2.83
N MET A 61 -11.29 -0.33 2.62
CA MET A 61 -12.35 0.68 2.61
C MET A 61 -12.61 1.27 4.00
N ARG A 62 -12.48 0.47 5.07
CA ARG A 62 -12.51 1.00 6.44
C ARG A 62 -11.37 1.99 6.68
N ARG A 63 -10.12 1.67 6.25
CA ARG A 63 -8.99 2.58 6.42
C ARG A 63 -9.14 3.83 5.55
N LEU A 64 -9.78 3.75 4.38
CA LEU A 64 -10.14 4.93 3.58
C LEU A 64 -11.07 5.86 4.39
N HIS A 65 -12.10 5.30 5.02
CA HIS A 65 -13.00 6.05 5.92
C HIS A 65 -12.25 6.68 7.10
N ASP A 66 -11.34 5.94 7.74
CA ASP A 66 -10.53 6.44 8.84
C ASP A 66 -9.64 7.61 8.37
N SER A 67 -9.02 7.49 7.21
CA SER A 67 -8.22 8.56 6.60
C SER A 67 -9.07 9.80 6.27
N CYS A 68 -10.25 9.59 5.70
CA CYS A 68 -11.22 10.66 5.44
C CYS A 68 -11.66 11.36 6.73
N LYS A 69 -11.97 10.59 7.77
CA LYS A 69 -12.38 11.12 9.08
C LYS A 69 -11.29 11.98 9.72
N ILE A 70 -10.04 11.54 9.69
CA ILE A 70 -8.88 12.29 10.21
C ILE A 70 -8.76 13.65 9.50
N TYR A 71 -8.91 13.69 8.18
CA TYR A 71 -8.82 14.92 7.38
C TYR A 71 -10.15 15.67 7.22
N ARG A 72 -11.22 15.24 7.95
CA ARG A 72 -12.55 15.87 7.92
C ARG A 72 -13.10 15.98 6.49
N MET A 73 -12.96 14.89 5.73
CA MET A 73 -13.51 14.71 4.39
C MET A 73 -14.72 13.77 4.50
N PRO A 74 -15.97 14.27 4.46
CA PRO A 74 -17.18 13.45 4.66
C PRO A 74 -17.38 12.52 3.45
N LEU A 75 -16.99 11.26 3.57
CA LEU A 75 -17.17 10.25 2.54
C LEU A 75 -18.64 9.76 2.53
N SER A 76 -19.33 9.91 1.41
CA SER A 76 -20.77 9.67 1.28
C SER A 76 -21.15 8.19 1.10
N TYR A 77 -20.18 7.34 0.77
CA TYR A 77 -20.40 5.92 0.47
C TYR A 77 -20.02 5.05 1.66
N SER A 78 -20.82 4.05 1.95
CA SER A 78 -20.49 3.03 2.95
C SER A 78 -19.32 2.13 2.52
N VAL A 79 -18.77 1.37 3.46
CA VAL A 79 -17.73 0.38 3.17
C VAL A 79 -18.21 -0.64 2.13
N ASP A 80 -19.46 -1.10 2.23
CA ASP A 80 -20.01 -2.12 1.32
C ASP A 80 -20.22 -1.57 -0.09
N GLU A 81 -20.72 -0.34 -0.22
CA GLU A 81 -20.85 0.33 -1.53
C GLU A 81 -19.50 0.52 -2.21
N LEU A 82 -18.45 0.90 -1.46
CA LEU A 82 -17.11 1.05 -2.03
C LEU A 82 -16.47 -0.29 -2.39
N VAL A 83 -16.73 -1.36 -1.63
CA VAL A 83 -16.29 -2.72 -1.99
C VAL A 83 -16.95 -3.17 -3.28
N GLN A 84 -18.26 -2.94 -3.42
CA GLN A 84 -18.99 -3.25 -4.66
C GLN A 84 -18.47 -2.40 -5.83
N ALA A 85 -18.26 -1.09 -5.62
CA ALA A 85 -17.71 -0.20 -6.64
C ALA A 85 -16.31 -0.62 -7.13
N MET A 86 -15.45 -1.17 -6.26
CA MET A 86 -14.19 -1.78 -6.67
C MET A 86 -14.40 -3.00 -7.57
N ALA A 87 -15.31 -3.90 -7.18
CA ALA A 87 -15.62 -5.08 -7.96
C ALA A 87 -16.22 -4.72 -9.33
N ASP A 88 -17.13 -3.76 -9.37
CA ASP A 88 -17.72 -3.24 -10.61
C ASP A 88 -16.67 -2.61 -11.53
N THR A 89 -15.73 -1.85 -10.96
CA THR A 89 -14.64 -1.23 -11.72
C THR A 89 -13.71 -2.29 -12.33
N VAL A 90 -13.37 -3.32 -11.58
CA VAL A 90 -12.53 -4.43 -12.05
C VAL A 90 -13.26 -5.18 -13.17
N GLY A 91 -14.54 -5.53 -12.94
CA GLY A 91 -15.38 -6.24 -13.91
C GLY A 91 -15.59 -5.44 -15.20
N ALA A 92 -15.93 -4.14 -15.10
CA ALA A 92 -16.16 -3.28 -16.27
C ALA A 92 -14.92 -3.11 -17.17
N ASN A 93 -13.74 -3.42 -16.65
CA ASN A 93 -12.47 -3.37 -17.39
C ASN A 93 -11.93 -4.77 -17.76
N ASP A 94 -12.70 -5.83 -17.54
CA ASP A 94 -12.33 -7.23 -17.82
C ASP A 94 -10.96 -7.61 -17.23
N LEU A 95 -10.76 -7.25 -15.96
CA LEU A 95 -9.52 -7.51 -15.24
C LEU A 95 -9.68 -8.68 -14.28
N ARG A 96 -8.70 -9.61 -14.27
CA ARG A 96 -8.59 -10.70 -13.29
C ARG A 96 -7.47 -10.46 -12.28
N GLU A 97 -6.38 -9.82 -12.73
CA GLU A 97 -5.28 -9.39 -11.87
C GLU A 97 -4.98 -7.92 -12.13
N CYS A 98 -5.07 -7.09 -11.08
CA CYS A 98 -4.87 -5.64 -11.24
C CYS A 98 -4.55 -4.96 -9.89
N TYR A 99 -4.10 -3.72 -10.00
CA TYR A 99 -4.03 -2.78 -8.88
C TYR A 99 -5.25 -1.85 -8.92
N ILE A 100 -5.84 -1.61 -7.76
CA ILE A 100 -7.02 -0.77 -7.60
C ILE A 100 -6.63 0.43 -6.73
N ARG A 101 -7.00 1.64 -7.14
CA ARG A 101 -6.76 2.90 -6.46
C ARG A 101 -8.07 3.61 -6.15
N PRO A 102 -8.69 3.36 -4.99
CA PRO A 102 -9.69 4.26 -4.42
C PRO A 102 -9.02 5.58 -4.03
N LEU A 103 -9.63 6.70 -4.38
CA LEU A 103 -9.08 8.03 -4.22
C LEU A 103 -10.19 9.02 -3.89
N VAL A 104 -10.04 9.79 -2.83
CA VAL A 104 -10.96 10.85 -2.41
C VAL A 104 -10.23 12.18 -2.45
N LEU A 105 -10.76 13.14 -3.21
CA LEU A 105 -10.14 14.43 -3.49
C LEU A 105 -11.04 15.58 -3.06
N ARG A 106 -10.47 16.66 -2.51
CA ARG A 106 -11.16 17.96 -2.50
C ARG A 106 -11.03 18.59 -3.87
N THR A 107 -12.11 18.57 -4.63
CA THR A 107 -12.15 19.04 -6.03
C THR A 107 -12.72 20.44 -6.19
N GLY A 108 -13.35 20.99 -5.14
CA GLY A 108 -13.86 22.36 -5.20
C GLY A 108 -12.75 23.40 -5.46
N GLU A 109 -13.10 24.45 -6.20
CA GLU A 109 -12.19 25.51 -6.67
C GLU A 109 -11.99 26.63 -5.63
N GLN A 110 -12.15 26.30 -4.35
CA GLN A 110 -11.97 27.24 -3.25
C GLN A 110 -10.51 27.32 -2.83
N MET A 111 -9.97 28.52 -2.79
CA MET A 111 -8.60 28.77 -2.35
C MET A 111 -8.54 29.05 -0.85
N GLY A 112 -7.41 28.67 -0.24
CA GLY A 112 -7.15 28.80 1.19
C GLY A 112 -7.04 27.48 1.91
N VAL A 113 -6.31 27.45 3.03
CA VAL A 113 -5.98 26.20 3.75
C VAL A 113 -7.17 25.59 4.52
N TYR A 114 -8.26 26.32 4.70
CA TYR A 114 -9.45 25.82 5.38
C TYR A 114 -10.29 24.98 4.43
N GLY A 115 -10.06 23.68 4.44
CA GLY A 115 -10.70 22.74 3.50
C GLY A 115 -12.05 22.13 3.96
N VAL A 116 -12.59 22.54 5.12
CA VAL A 116 -13.89 22.02 5.58
C VAL A 116 -15.02 22.62 4.72
N GLY A 117 -15.91 21.75 4.21
CA GLY A 117 -17.00 22.17 3.32
C GLY A 117 -16.61 22.30 1.84
N VAL A 118 -15.31 22.20 1.50
CA VAL A 118 -14.91 22.12 0.10
C VAL A 118 -15.45 20.82 -0.52
N PRO A 119 -16.13 20.85 -1.67
CA PRO A 119 -16.65 19.67 -2.35
C PRO A 119 -15.58 18.58 -2.52
N ILE A 120 -15.97 17.35 -2.33
CA ILE A 120 -15.11 16.17 -2.52
C ILE A 120 -15.70 15.28 -3.60
N GLU A 121 -14.83 14.58 -4.28
CA GLU A 121 -15.20 13.54 -5.24
C GLU A 121 -14.42 12.27 -4.92
N THR A 122 -15.06 11.13 -5.21
CA THR A 122 -14.49 9.80 -4.99
C THR A 122 -14.30 9.08 -6.32
N PHE A 123 -13.10 8.57 -6.53
CA PHE A 123 -12.73 7.82 -7.72
C PHE A 123 -12.25 6.43 -7.34
N ILE A 124 -12.52 5.44 -8.18
CA ILE A 124 -11.90 4.11 -8.11
C ILE A 124 -11.36 3.78 -9.49
N ILE A 125 -10.04 3.61 -9.56
CA ILE A 125 -9.30 3.33 -10.78
C ILE A 125 -8.73 1.92 -10.67
N ALA A 126 -8.78 1.12 -11.73
CA ALA A 126 -8.13 -0.19 -11.79
C ALA A 126 -7.25 -0.28 -13.03
N TRP A 127 -6.06 -0.88 -12.91
CA TRP A 127 -5.15 -1.07 -14.04
C TRP A 127 -4.22 -2.26 -13.83
N LYS A 128 -3.74 -2.84 -14.92
CA LYS A 128 -2.70 -3.88 -14.86
C LYS A 128 -1.41 -3.26 -14.34
N TRP A 129 -0.89 -3.78 -13.24
CA TRP A 129 0.36 -3.33 -12.66
C TRP A 129 1.20 -4.52 -12.20
N GLY A 130 2.44 -4.54 -12.63
CA GLY A 130 3.40 -5.57 -12.24
C GLY A 130 3.92 -5.42 -10.81
N THR A 131 5.04 -6.09 -10.53
CA THR A 131 5.71 -6.06 -9.22
C THR A 131 6.38 -4.71 -8.99
N TYR A 132 6.09 -4.06 -7.88
CA TYR A 132 6.53 -2.69 -7.55
C TYR A 132 8.06 -2.56 -7.49
N LEU A 133 8.75 -3.50 -6.84
CA LEU A 133 10.21 -3.52 -6.72
C LEU A 133 10.88 -4.46 -7.74
N GLY A 134 10.14 -4.88 -8.77
CA GLY A 134 10.60 -5.79 -9.81
C GLY A 134 10.49 -7.26 -9.39
N HIS A 135 10.36 -8.15 -10.39
CA HIS A 135 10.25 -9.58 -10.14
C HIS A 135 11.52 -10.15 -9.46
N ASP A 136 12.68 -9.67 -9.89
CA ASP A 136 13.97 -10.04 -9.30
C ASP A 136 14.05 -9.63 -7.81
N GLY A 137 13.55 -8.44 -7.47
CA GLY A 137 13.54 -7.95 -6.09
C GLY A 137 12.70 -8.82 -5.14
N VAL A 138 11.56 -9.34 -5.61
CA VAL A 138 10.72 -10.25 -4.80
C VAL A 138 11.37 -11.61 -4.60
N THR A 139 12.14 -12.07 -5.59
CA THR A 139 12.77 -13.40 -5.58
C THR A 139 14.12 -13.39 -4.85
N ASN A 140 14.97 -12.40 -5.15
CA ASN A 140 16.37 -12.37 -4.70
C ASN A 140 16.64 -11.34 -3.61
N GLY A 141 15.66 -10.48 -3.32
CA GLY A 141 15.80 -9.38 -2.38
C GLY A 141 16.39 -8.12 -3.01
N VAL A 142 16.18 -7.00 -2.33
CA VAL A 142 16.60 -5.66 -2.78
C VAL A 142 17.68 -5.06 -1.88
N ASP A 143 18.51 -4.20 -2.47
CA ASP A 143 19.45 -3.36 -1.74
C ASP A 143 18.73 -2.08 -1.31
N VAL A 144 18.84 -1.73 -0.04
CA VAL A 144 18.19 -0.54 0.52
C VAL A 144 19.17 0.31 1.31
N ARG A 145 18.79 1.56 1.56
CA ARG A 145 19.58 2.43 2.43
C ARG A 145 18.72 3.02 3.53
N VAL A 146 19.33 3.43 4.63
CA VAL A 146 18.69 4.29 5.62
C VAL A 146 18.72 5.72 5.09
N SER A 147 17.51 6.29 4.85
CA SER A 147 17.37 7.65 4.31
C SER A 147 17.81 8.71 5.30
N SER A 148 18.31 9.84 4.78
CA SER A 148 18.52 11.05 5.58
C SER A 148 17.21 11.72 5.98
N TRP A 149 16.14 11.50 5.22
CA TRP A 149 14.78 11.97 5.51
C TRP A 149 14.12 11.08 6.57
N ARG A 150 13.52 11.71 7.58
CA ARG A 150 12.80 11.03 8.64
C ARG A 150 11.29 11.10 8.43
N ARG A 151 10.55 10.17 9.03
CA ARG A 151 9.09 10.27 9.12
C ARG A 151 8.69 11.50 9.92
N ALA A 152 7.55 12.07 9.55
CA ALA A 152 6.98 13.21 10.26
C ALA A 152 6.74 12.86 11.74
N ALA A 153 7.14 13.75 12.63
CA ALA A 153 6.97 13.57 14.07
C ALA A 153 5.47 13.47 14.45
N PRO A 154 5.11 12.76 15.51
CA PRO A 154 3.76 12.78 16.05
C PRO A 154 3.26 14.20 16.27
N GLY A 155 2.01 14.49 15.88
CA GLY A 155 1.42 15.82 15.97
C GLY A 155 1.78 16.78 14.83
N THR A 156 2.61 16.38 13.87
CA THR A 156 2.89 17.18 12.65
C THR A 156 2.02 16.76 11.47
N PHE A 157 2.09 15.48 11.09
CA PHE A 157 1.23 14.85 10.10
C PHE A 157 0.66 13.54 10.65
N PRO A 158 -0.61 13.22 10.40
CA PRO A 158 -1.21 11.98 10.89
C PRO A 158 -0.72 10.78 10.07
N ALA A 159 0.29 10.06 10.57
CA ALA A 159 0.88 8.91 9.90
C ALA A 159 -0.13 7.77 9.67
N MET A 160 -1.18 7.65 10.50
CA MET A 160 -2.24 6.66 10.34
C MET A 160 -3.17 6.95 9.17
N ALA A 161 -3.22 8.18 8.65
CA ALA A 161 -4.00 8.51 7.46
C ALA A 161 -3.17 8.28 6.19
N LYS A 162 -3.74 7.53 5.24
CA LYS A 162 -3.12 7.33 3.93
C LYS A 162 -3.46 8.51 3.02
N ALA A 163 -2.78 9.64 3.25
CA ALA A 163 -3.04 10.92 2.60
C ALA A 163 -1.97 11.28 1.57
N GLY A 164 -2.39 11.88 0.44
CA GLY A 164 -1.48 12.27 -0.64
C GLY A 164 -0.36 13.19 -0.18
N GLY A 165 -0.67 14.17 0.68
CA GLY A 165 0.32 15.10 1.23
C GLY A 165 1.44 14.42 2.02
N ASN A 166 1.15 13.32 2.73
CA ASN A 166 2.16 12.56 3.49
C ASN A 166 3.20 11.90 2.56
N TYR A 167 2.82 11.59 1.32
CA TYR A 167 3.68 10.92 0.34
C TYR A 167 4.76 11.82 -0.26
N LEU A 168 4.72 13.14 -0.05
CA LEU A 168 5.83 14.02 -0.42
C LEU A 168 7.09 13.66 0.37
N ASN A 169 6.95 13.34 1.67
CA ASN A 169 8.06 12.83 2.48
C ASN A 169 8.58 11.48 1.96
N SER A 170 7.69 10.58 1.59
CA SER A 170 8.04 9.28 0.98
C SER A 170 8.81 9.43 -0.34
N GLN A 171 8.40 10.39 -1.18
CA GLN A 171 9.08 10.68 -2.46
C GLN A 171 10.52 11.14 -2.24
N LEU A 172 10.78 11.99 -1.24
CA LEU A 172 12.13 12.46 -0.92
C LEU A 172 13.05 11.29 -0.56
N SER A 173 12.60 10.38 0.30
CA SER A 173 13.34 9.16 0.65
C SER A 173 13.60 8.26 -0.57
N LYS A 174 12.57 8.06 -1.40
CA LYS A 174 12.69 7.23 -2.61
C LYS A 174 13.65 7.83 -3.63
N MET A 175 13.58 9.15 -3.86
CA MET A 175 14.48 9.84 -4.79
C MET A 175 15.93 9.77 -4.31
N GLU A 176 16.19 9.99 -3.02
CA GLU A 176 17.50 9.86 -2.42
C GLU A 176 18.05 8.43 -2.60
N ALA A 177 17.26 7.40 -2.29
CA ALA A 177 17.66 6.02 -2.46
C ALA A 177 18.03 5.71 -3.92
N ARG A 178 17.21 6.15 -4.88
CA ARG A 178 17.43 5.91 -6.31
C ARG A 178 18.65 6.66 -6.86
N GLN A 179 18.93 7.86 -6.36
CA GLN A 179 20.13 8.63 -6.74
C GLN A 179 21.40 7.90 -6.33
N ASP A 180 21.37 7.17 -5.21
CA ASP A 180 22.49 6.42 -4.68
C ASP A 180 22.46 4.92 -5.08
N GLU A 181 21.70 4.59 -6.13
CA GLU A 181 21.59 3.25 -6.75
C GLU A 181 21.01 2.17 -5.82
N TYR A 182 20.17 2.56 -4.84
CA TYR A 182 19.40 1.62 -4.04
C TYR A 182 17.97 1.46 -4.59
N ALA A 183 17.36 0.32 -4.31
CA ALA A 183 16.00 0.05 -4.72
C ALA A 183 14.98 0.85 -3.90
N GLU A 184 15.24 1.04 -2.60
CA GLU A 184 14.30 1.66 -1.65
C GLU A 184 15.03 2.31 -0.47
N GLY A 185 14.33 3.24 0.24
CA GLY A 185 14.80 3.89 1.45
C GLY A 185 14.05 3.43 2.69
N ILE A 186 14.78 3.12 3.77
CA ILE A 186 14.22 2.95 5.12
C ILE A 186 14.26 4.31 5.81
N MET A 187 13.12 4.78 6.30
CA MET A 187 13.04 6.00 7.09
C MET A 187 13.05 5.68 8.58
N LEU A 188 13.74 6.50 9.33
CA LEU A 188 13.67 6.52 10.80
C LEU A 188 12.57 7.48 11.26
N ASP A 189 12.06 7.29 12.46
CA ASP A 189 11.18 8.24 13.11
C ASP A 189 11.93 9.51 13.58
N SER A 190 11.23 10.44 14.20
CA SER A 190 11.83 11.69 14.71
C SER A 190 12.86 11.48 15.83
N PHE A 191 12.82 10.32 16.51
CA PHE A 191 13.75 9.97 17.57
C PHE A 191 14.94 9.15 17.07
N GLY A 192 14.95 8.74 15.79
CA GLY A 192 16.04 7.96 15.20
C GLY A 192 15.84 6.45 15.24
N PHE A 193 14.65 5.98 15.60
CA PHE A 193 14.31 4.56 15.55
C PHE A 193 13.75 4.18 14.17
N VAL A 194 13.88 2.92 13.81
CA VAL A 194 13.35 2.37 12.56
C VAL A 194 11.84 2.56 12.50
N ALA A 195 11.35 3.15 11.41
CA ALA A 195 9.93 3.33 11.16
C ALA A 195 9.44 2.40 10.04
N GLU A 196 9.55 2.84 8.81
CA GLU A 196 9.04 2.11 7.64
C GLU A 196 9.79 2.50 6.36
N GLY A 197 9.54 1.82 5.24
CA GLY A 197 10.02 2.22 3.92
C GLY A 197 9.27 3.45 3.37
N SER A 198 9.55 3.84 2.12
CA SER A 198 8.88 4.98 1.51
C SER A 198 7.39 4.74 1.26
N GLY A 199 6.97 3.49 1.06
CA GLY A 199 5.56 3.09 0.82
C GLY A 199 5.21 1.74 1.44
N GLU A 200 6.06 1.17 2.29
CA GLU A 200 5.98 -0.18 2.86
C GLU A 200 6.29 -0.17 4.36
N ASN A 201 5.65 -1.07 5.11
CA ASN A 201 6.12 -1.38 6.46
C ASN A 201 7.32 -2.33 6.40
N LEU A 202 8.09 -2.38 7.48
CA LEU A 202 9.30 -3.18 7.60
C LEU A 202 9.16 -4.22 8.72
N PHE A 203 9.66 -5.42 8.45
CA PHE A 203 9.87 -6.48 9.44
C PHE A 203 11.33 -6.91 9.45
N ALA A 204 11.80 -7.26 10.63
CA ALA A 204 13.10 -7.88 10.86
C ALA A 204 12.92 -9.23 11.54
N VAL A 205 13.83 -10.16 11.27
CA VAL A 205 13.93 -11.44 11.98
C VAL A 205 15.23 -11.48 12.75
N ARG A 206 15.17 -11.88 14.01
CA ARG A 206 16.35 -12.16 14.82
C ARG A 206 16.04 -13.33 15.75
N ASP A 207 16.92 -14.33 15.74
CA ASP A 207 16.79 -15.55 16.57
C ASP A 207 15.40 -16.21 16.44
N GLY A 208 14.86 -16.27 15.20
CA GLY A 208 13.56 -16.86 14.88
C GLY A 208 12.33 -16.02 15.27
N CYS A 209 12.50 -14.86 15.89
CA CYS A 209 11.43 -13.93 16.27
C CYS A 209 11.28 -12.81 15.23
N LEU A 210 10.04 -12.45 14.88
CA LEU A 210 9.71 -11.31 14.03
C LEU A 210 9.64 -10.02 14.87
N TYR A 211 10.21 -8.95 14.34
CA TYR A 211 10.17 -7.61 14.90
C TYR A 211 9.61 -6.62 13.90
N THR A 212 8.81 -5.67 14.35
CA THR A 212 8.33 -4.56 13.55
C THR A 212 8.12 -3.32 14.41
N ALA A 213 8.23 -2.14 13.81
CA ALA A 213 7.99 -0.88 14.49
C ALA A 213 6.55 -0.80 15.02
N PRO A 214 6.33 -0.23 16.24
CA PRO A 214 4.99 0.01 16.77
C PRO A 214 4.34 1.21 16.04
N LEU A 215 3.02 1.34 16.13
CA LEU A 215 2.30 2.45 15.50
C LEU A 215 2.76 3.83 15.99
N SER A 216 3.31 3.92 17.19
CA SER A 216 3.89 5.15 17.77
C SER A 216 5.16 5.63 17.03
N ALA A 217 5.78 4.79 16.20
CA ALA A 217 6.95 5.16 15.38
C ALA A 217 6.58 5.91 14.08
N SER A 218 5.43 6.58 14.04
CA SER A 218 4.95 7.34 12.87
C SER A 218 4.81 6.51 11.59
N ILE A 219 4.42 5.26 11.72
CA ILE A 219 4.16 4.36 10.59
C ILE A 219 2.67 4.34 10.20
N LEU A 220 2.40 3.97 8.96
CA LEU A 220 1.05 3.62 8.54
C LEU A 220 0.67 2.25 9.15
N ASN A 221 -0.56 2.13 9.67
CA ASN A 221 -1.12 0.84 10.04
C ASN A 221 -1.44 0.01 8.78
N GLY A 222 -0.43 -0.70 8.28
CA GLY A 222 -0.49 -1.43 7.02
C GLY A 222 -1.42 -2.63 7.08
N ILE A 223 -2.26 -2.82 6.06
CA ILE A 223 -3.15 -4.00 5.98
C ILE A 223 -2.32 -5.25 5.69
N THR A 224 -1.32 -5.16 4.84
CA THR A 224 -0.35 -6.25 4.65
C THR A 224 0.43 -6.53 5.92
N ARG A 225 0.88 -5.48 6.66
CA ARG A 225 1.49 -5.65 7.98
C ARG A 225 0.58 -6.43 8.94
N ASN A 226 -0.68 -6.08 9.02
CA ASN A 226 -1.65 -6.80 9.84
C ASN A 226 -1.83 -8.26 9.36
N SER A 227 -1.82 -8.50 8.05
CA SER A 227 -1.85 -9.88 7.50
C SER A 227 -0.63 -10.68 7.95
N ILE A 228 0.59 -10.09 7.91
CA ILE A 228 1.81 -10.75 8.39
C ILE A 228 1.73 -11.09 9.89
N LEU A 229 1.25 -10.16 10.71
CA LEU A 229 1.06 -10.39 12.15
C LEU A 229 0.09 -11.56 12.41
N THR A 230 -1.00 -11.63 11.64
CA THR A 230 -1.98 -12.72 11.73
C THR A 230 -1.37 -14.06 11.29
N LEU A 231 -0.69 -14.07 10.14
CA LEU A 231 -0.03 -15.28 9.62
C LEU A 231 1.10 -15.77 10.54
N ALA A 232 1.87 -14.87 11.13
CA ALA A 232 2.90 -15.24 12.09
C ALA A 232 2.31 -16.01 13.29
N LYS A 233 1.18 -15.52 13.82
CA LYS A 233 0.44 -16.21 14.89
C LYS A 233 -0.03 -17.60 14.44
N ASP A 234 -0.61 -17.72 13.24
CA ASP A 234 -1.05 -19.02 12.69
C ASP A 234 0.09 -20.02 12.54
N LEU A 235 1.28 -19.51 12.22
CA LEU A 235 2.49 -20.31 11.99
C LEU A 235 3.31 -20.57 13.27
N GLY A 236 2.87 -20.06 14.43
CA GLY A 236 3.58 -20.18 15.69
C GLY A 236 4.91 -19.42 15.73
N ILE A 237 5.01 -18.31 14.99
CA ILE A 237 6.19 -17.43 14.97
C ILE A 237 5.94 -16.28 15.95
N ASP A 238 6.83 -16.12 16.92
CA ASP A 238 6.76 -15.01 17.86
C ASP A 238 6.93 -13.66 17.16
N VAL A 239 6.14 -12.66 17.56
CA VAL A 239 6.21 -11.31 17.01
C VAL A 239 6.32 -10.29 18.13
N ARG A 240 7.20 -9.30 17.94
CA ARG A 240 7.37 -8.17 18.85
C ARG A 240 7.18 -6.86 18.09
N GLU A 241 6.16 -6.10 18.50
CA GLU A 241 5.95 -4.72 18.08
C GLU A 241 6.69 -3.81 19.05
N GLN A 242 7.89 -3.36 18.69
CA GLN A 242 8.73 -2.54 19.55
C GLN A 242 9.60 -1.58 18.76
N VAL A 243 10.11 -0.55 19.41
CA VAL A 243 11.11 0.34 18.83
C VAL A 243 12.39 -0.40 18.51
N LEU A 244 12.96 -0.15 17.33
CA LEU A 244 14.18 -0.80 16.84
C LEU A 244 15.22 0.28 16.57
N PRO A 245 16.42 0.23 17.19
CA PRO A 245 17.48 1.15 16.83
C PRO A 245 18.01 0.84 15.42
N ARG A 246 18.61 1.84 14.76
CA ARG A 246 19.11 1.68 13.38
C ARG A 246 20.03 0.49 13.20
N GLU A 247 20.94 0.27 14.14
CA GLU A 247 21.93 -0.82 14.09
C GLU A 247 21.28 -2.21 14.16
N PHE A 248 20.03 -2.34 14.58
CA PHE A 248 19.30 -3.60 14.52
C PHE A 248 19.15 -4.11 13.08
N LEU A 249 19.08 -3.19 12.11
CA LEU A 249 19.00 -3.53 10.68
C LEU A 249 20.25 -4.29 10.20
N TYR A 250 21.41 -4.01 10.77
CA TYR A 250 22.71 -4.61 10.35
C TYR A 250 22.97 -5.96 10.99
N VAL A 251 22.30 -6.27 12.12
CA VAL A 251 22.49 -7.53 12.85
C VAL A 251 21.30 -8.48 12.73
N ALA A 252 20.25 -8.08 12.00
CA ALA A 252 19.11 -8.93 11.73
C ALA A 252 19.51 -10.14 10.87
N ASP A 253 18.86 -11.28 11.11
CA ASP A 253 19.05 -12.49 10.31
C ASP A 253 18.34 -12.39 8.97
N GLU A 254 17.16 -11.73 8.96
CA GLU A 254 16.36 -11.45 7.76
C GLU A 254 15.71 -10.08 7.88
N LEU A 255 15.51 -9.40 6.77
CA LEU A 255 14.68 -8.20 6.66
C LEU A 255 13.74 -8.32 5.46
N PHE A 256 12.54 -7.77 5.57
CA PHE A 256 11.65 -7.63 4.43
C PHE A 256 10.70 -6.45 4.56
N PHE A 257 10.37 -5.87 3.42
CA PHE A 257 9.27 -4.94 3.30
C PHE A 257 7.94 -5.65 3.09
N CYS A 258 6.86 -5.05 3.56
CA CYS A 258 5.52 -5.51 3.22
C CYS A 258 4.57 -4.35 2.93
N GLY A 259 3.72 -4.54 1.91
CA GLY A 259 2.74 -3.57 1.48
C GLY A 259 1.93 -4.10 0.32
N THR A 260 0.79 -3.48 0.02
CA THR A 260 -0.06 -3.95 -1.09
C THR A 260 0.68 -3.93 -2.44
N ALA A 261 1.47 -2.91 -2.71
CA ALA A 261 2.23 -2.81 -3.95
C ALA A 261 3.47 -3.70 -3.94
N ALA A 262 4.21 -3.73 -2.82
CA ALA A 262 5.44 -4.49 -2.65
C ALA A 262 5.22 -5.96 -2.29
N GLU A 263 3.99 -6.33 -1.92
CA GLU A 263 3.67 -7.65 -1.36
C GLU A 263 4.58 -7.96 -0.15
N ILE A 264 5.40 -8.99 -0.23
CA ILE A 264 6.49 -9.25 0.72
C ILE A 264 7.78 -9.26 -0.08
N THR A 265 8.60 -8.23 0.07
CA THR A 265 9.85 -8.08 -0.66
C THR A 265 11.03 -8.21 0.30
N PRO A 266 11.87 -9.25 0.16
CA PRO A 266 13.05 -9.42 0.98
C PRO A 266 14.06 -8.27 0.80
N ILE A 267 14.82 -7.96 1.83
CA ILE A 267 15.94 -7.02 1.81
C ILE A 267 17.21 -7.82 1.99
N LYS A 268 18.10 -7.75 1.01
CA LYS A 268 19.36 -8.51 1.04
C LYS A 268 20.53 -7.71 1.61
N SER A 269 20.47 -6.36 1.54
CA SER A 269 21.48 -5.50 2.16
C SER A 269 20.89 -4.16 2.60
N VAL A 270 21.47 -3.56 3.64
CA VAL A 270 21.19 -2.20 4.11
C VAL A 270 22.49 -1.41 4.12
N ASP A 271 22.53 -0.23 3.50
CA ASP A 271 23.75 0.62 3.43
C ASP A 271 24.99 -0.15 2.94
N ARG A 272 24.84 -1.08 1.99
CA ARG A 272 25.86 -2.00 1.45
C ARG A 272 26.37 -3.05 2.45
N ILE A 273 25.69 -3.24 3.58
CA ILE A 273 25.97 -4.31 4.55
C ILE A 273 24.95 -5.42 4.33
N ASP A 274 25.40 -6.64 4.09
CA ASP A 274 24.54 -7.78 3.87
C ASP A 274 23.70 -8.09 5.10
N VAL A 275 22.42 -8.42 4.88
CA VAL A 275 21.50 -8.90 5.89
C VAL A 275 21.57 -10.43 5.92
N GLY A 276 21.94 -10.99 7.06
CA GLY A 276 22.14 -12.44 7.18
C GLY A 276 23.15 -12.95 6.13
N GLU A 277 22.69 -13.78 5.22
CA GLU A 277 23.52 -14.34 4.13
C GLU A 277 23.41 -13.54 2.81
N GLY A 278 22.87 -12.32 2.82
CA GLY A 278 22.66 -11.49 1.62
C GLY A 278 21.59 -12.06 0.67
N ARG A 279 20.66 -12.87 1.18
CA ARG A 279 19.58 -13.50 0.42
C ARG A 279 18.34 -13.70 1.29
N PRO A 280 17.14 -13.93 0.67
CA PRO A 280 15.92 -14.16 1.41
C PRO A 280 16.03 -15.34 2.38
N GLY A 281 15.74 -15.11 3.66
CA GLY A 281 15.79 -16.13 4.68
C GLY A 281 14.51 -16.99 4.78
N PRO A 282 14.54 -18.08 5.57
CA PRO A 282 13.47 -19.07 5.60
C PRO A 282 12.13 -18.53 6.13
N ILE A 283 12.15 -17.62 7.11
CA ILE A 283 10.91 -17.03 7.65
C ILE A 283 10.28 -16.11 6.62
N THR A 284 11.05 -15.24 5.97
CA THR A 284 10.57 -14.39 4.88
C THR A 284 9.95 -15.21 3.74
N GLN A 285 10.63 -16.27 3.29
CA GLN A 285 10.10 -17.16 2.25
C GLN A 285 8.82 -17.89 2.70
N ARG A 286 8.73 -18.29 3.97
CA ARG A 286 7.52 -18.91 4.52
C ARG A 286 6.36 -17.92 4.52
N MET A 287 6.60 -16.67 4.93
CA MET A 287 5.59 -15.60 4.89
C MET A 287 5.13 -15.30 3.47
N GLN A 288 6.05 -15.24 2.49
CA GLN A 288 5.70 -15.06 1.08
C GLN A 288 4.77 -16.19 0.58
N ARG A 289 5.12 -17.44 0.85
CA ARG A 289 4.31 -18.59 0.42
C ARG A 289 2.91 -18.58 1.01
N GLU A 290 2.76 -18.31 2.30
CA GLU A 290 1.46 -18.23 2.97
C GLU A 290 0.62 -17.05 2.44
N TYR A 291 1.20 -15.87 2.43
CA TYR A 291 0.51 -14.66 1.98
C TYR A 291 0.04 -14.79 0.52
N LEU A 292 0.95 -15.09 -0.40
CA LEU A 292 0.61 -15.22 -1.81
C LEU A 292 -0.24 -16.47 -2.10
N GLY A 293 -0.05 -17.55 -1.33
CA GLY A 293 -0.87 -18.73 -1.41
C GLY A 293 -2.35 -18.46 -1.12
N ILE A 294 -2.64 -17.72 -0.07
CA ILE A 294 -4.00 -17.27 0.28
C ILE A 294 -4.51 -16.26 -0.77
N ALA A 295 -3.72 -15.23 -1.07
CA ALA A 295 -4.13 -14.17 -1.99
C ALA A 295 -4.48 -14.68 -3.39
N ARG A 296 -3.80 -15.73 -3.85
CA ARG A 296 -4.03 -16.40 -5.16
C ARG A 296 -4.95 -17.62 -5.09
N GLY A 297 -5.60 -17.88 -3.96
CA GLY A 297 -6.53 -19.00 -3.77
C GLY A 297 -5.87 -20.38 -3.87
N LYS A 298 -4.54 -20.49 -3.71
CA LYS A 298 -3.78 -21.75 -3.69
C LYS A 298 -3.74 -22.38 -2.30
N ILE A 299 -3.91 -21.56 -1.26
CA ILE A 299 -4.08 -21.94 0.14
C ILE A 299 -5.47 -21.45 0.57
N GLN A 300 -6.15 -22.25 1.39
CA GLN A 300 -7.48 -21.91 1.90
C GLN A 300 -7.48 -20.56 2.60
N ASP A 301 -8.42 -19.71 2.23
CA ASP A 301 -8.68 -18.42 2.90
C ASP A 301 -9.44 -18.66 4.21
N ARG A 302 -8.69 -18.96 5.26
CA ARG A 302 -9.23 -19.20 6.61
C ARG A 302 -9.64 -17.93 7.36
N HIS A 303 -9.35 -16.76 6.77
CA HIS A 303 -9.61 -15.46 7.40
C HIS A 303 -10.71 -14.66 6.69
N GLY A 304 -11.24 -15.15 5.56
CA GLY A 304 -12.23 -14.41 4.77
C GLY A 304 -11.66 -13.13 4.14
N TRP A 305 -10.40 -13.16 3.69
CA TRP A 305 -9.71 -12.01 3.11
C TRP A 305 -10.02 -11.76 1.64
N LEU A 306 -10.57 -12.75 0.95
CA LEU A 306 -10.85 -12.67 -0.47
C LEU A 306 -12.28 -12.23 -0.74
N THR A 307 -12.46 -11.15 -1.49
CA THR A 307 -13.73 -10.71 -2.04
C THR A 307 -13.73 -11.02 -3.53
N MET A 308 -14.55 -11.97 -3.96
CA MET A 308 -14.62 -12.38 -5.37
C MET A 308 -15.22 -11.27 -6.23
N VAL A 309 -14.61 -11.03 -7.38
CA VAL A 309 -15.16 -10.16 -8.41
C VAL A 309 -16.20 -10.98 -9.19
N PRO A 310 -17.47 -10.55 -9.26
CA PRO A 310 -18.47 -11.23 -10.06
C PRO A 310 -18.02 -11.28 -11.54
N GLU A 311 -18.15 -12.46 -12.18
CA GLU A 311 -18.05 -12.49 -13.63
C GLU A 311 -19.22 -11.69 -14.19
N LEU A 312 -18.92 -10.62 -14.93
CA LEU A 312 -19.95 -9.94 -15.71
C LEU A 312 -20.51 -10.97 -16.69
N ALA A 313 -21.82 -11.26 -16.58
CA ALA A 313 -22.51 -12.06 -17.58
C ALA A 313 -22.12 -11.47 -18.95
N ALA A 314 -21.59 -12.30 -19.83
CA ALA A 314 -21.19 -11.89 -21.17
C ALA A 314 -22.38 -11.12 -21.76
N ALA A 315 -22.22 -9.80 -21.90
CA ALA A 315 -23.21 -9.00 -22.58
C ALA A 315 -23.38 -9.66 -23.95
N THR A 316 -24.52 -10.27 -24.17
CA THR A 316 -24.92 -10.86 -25.45
C THR A 316 -24.61 -9.82 -26.50
N ARG A 317 -23.59 -10.11 -27.33
CA ARG A 317 -23.19 -9.31 -28.49
C ARG A 317 -24.30 -9.23 -29.52
#